data_22b7e3aed51f25c6eae5fdc5c6ad09f2
#
_entry.id   22b7e3aed51f25c6eae5fdc5c6ad09f2
#
_cell.length_a   1.000
_cell.length_b   1.000
_cell.length_c   1.000
_cell.angle_alpha   90.00
_cell.angle_beta   90.00
_cell.angle_gamma   90.00
#
_symmetry.space_group_name_H-M   'P 1'
#
loop_
_entity.id
_entity.type
_entity.pdbx_description
1 polymer ?
#
loop_
_entity_poly.entity_id
_entity_poly.type
_entity_poly.pdbx_seq_one_letter_code
_entity_poly.pdbx_strand_id
1 'polypeptide(L)'
;MRRELFLIKTNKMMNKVETITPQFPDFGALLESVKENGCRIDERDERFRKEQAEREAKWEAEREKDRAEFKEQMREAGARLDKISADTNKAIKDMKNVFTTQWGRLVEALSRPAALALFKKEGIEIDRVFEDVHKIKKDGQNVMEIDVALCDTSTVVIVEVKSHCDSRDINHFLSQMEHCKEWYPDFADKELRVAVAAISYAPGAEEYAQKQGVYVLKLTGEDTFTMSVPENPKTF
;
A
#
# COMPACT_ATOMS: atom_id res chain seq x y z
N MET A 1 23.44 1.29 -50.53
CA MET A 1 23.95 2.38 -51.37
C MET A 1 25.49 2.55 -51.40
N ARG A 2 26.25 2.50 -50.28
CA ARG A 2 27.74 2.62 -50.33
C ARG A 2 28.49 1.37 -50.79
N ARG A 3 27.93 0.15 -50.68
CA ARG A 3 28.56 -1.11 -51.09
C ARG A 3 28.51 -1.35 -52.60
N GLU A 4 27.45 -0.97 -53.27
CA GLU A 4 27.30 -1.12 -54.72
C GLU A 4 28.19 -0.13 -55.52
N LEU A 5 28.39 1.06 -55.00
CA LEU A 5 29.29 2.05 -55.58
C LEU A 5 30.78 1.64 -55.55
N PHE A 6 31.18 0.79 -54.58
CA PHE A 6 32.55 0.30 -54.47
C PHE A 6 32.82 -0.84 -55.45
N LEU A 7 31.87 -1.74 -55.64
CA LEU A 7 31.95 -2.82 -56.63
C LEU A 7 31.92 -2.30 -58.05
N ILE A 8 31.13 -1.26 -58.33
CA ILE A 8 31.08 -0.63 -59.66
C ILE A 8 32.39 0.11 -59.99
N LYS A 9 33.05 0.72 -59.02
CA LYS A 9 34.33 1.38 -59.17
C LYS A 9 35.49 0.40 -59.45
N THR A 10 35.50 -0.73 -58.69
CA THR A 10 36.54 -1.76 -58.88
C THR A 10 36.38 -2.48 -60.26
N ASN A 11 35.13 -2.80 -60.65
CA ASN A 11 34.89 -3.42 -61.99
C ASN A 11 35.20 -2.47 -63.16
N LYS A 12 34.97 -1.14 -62.94
CA LYS A 12 35.30 -0.13 -63.97
C LYS A 12 36.80 0.13 -64.09
N MET A 13 37.57 -0.10 -63.00
CA MET A 13 39.05 -0.06 -63.05
C MET A 13 39.64 -1.31 -63.67
N MET A 14 39.06 -2.50 -63.46
CA MET A 14 39.49 -3.74 -64.08
C MET A 14 39.28 -3.72 -65.62
N ASN A 15 38.11 -3.24 -66.07
CA ASN A 15 37.83 -3.08 -67.51
C ASN A 15 38.71 -2.03 -68.20
N LYS A 16 39.30 -1.11 -67.41
CA LYS A 16 40.23 -0.10 -68.01
C LYS A 16 41.65 -0.62 -68.14
N VAL A 17 41.99 -1.70 -67.39
CA VAL A 17 43.31 -2.37 -67.49
C VAL A 17 43.37 -3.30 -68.72
N GLU A 18 42.24 -3.89 -69.13
CA GLU A 18 42.17 -4.77 -70.33
C GLU A 18 42.36 -4.04 -71.67
N THR A 19 42.31 -2.71 -71.72
CA THR A 19 42.44 -1.91 -72.95
C THR A 19 43.83 -1.25 -73.11
N ILE A 20 44.75 -1.49 -72.17
CA ILE A 20 46.14 -1.01 -72.33
C ILE A 20 46.95 -2.03 -73.14
N THR A 21 47.10 -1.80 -74.42
CA THR A 21 48.02 -2.55 -75.26
C THR A 21 49.45 -2.45 -74.73
N PRO A 22 50.17 -3.56 -74.52
CA PRO A 22 51.44 -3.57 -73.84
C PRO A 22 52.55 -3.06 -74.77
N GLN A 23 52.99 -1.83 -74.50
CA GLN A 23 54.26 -1.31 -74.97
C GLN A 23 55.37 -1.37 -73.90
N PHE A 24 55.14 -2.11 -72.83
CA PHE A 24 56.13 -2.26 -71.79
C PHE A 24 56.63 -3.70 -71.71
N PRO A 25 57.94 -3.87 -71.62
CA PRO A 25 58.56 -5.22 -71.63
C PRO A 25 58.23 -6.10 -70.47
N ASP A 26 57.44 -5.61 -69.44
CA ASP A 26 57.18 -6.33 -68.19
C ASP A 26 55.67 -6.38 -67.82
N PHE A 27 54.79 -6.39 -68.81
CA PHE A 27 53.33 -6.47 -68.61
C PHE A 27 52.90 -7.77 -67.82
N GLY A 28 53.65 -8.86 -68.05
CA GLY A 28 53.44 -10.13 -67.37
C GLY A 28 53.68 -10.02 -65.88
N ALA A 29 54.77 -9.38 -65.49
CA ALA A 29 55.09 -9.16 -64.04
C ALA A 29 54.08 -8.21 -63.37
N LEU A 30 53.57 -7.20 -64.11
CA LEU A 30 52.53 -6.30 -63.58
C LEU A 30 51.21 -7.04 -63.39
N LEU A 31 50.84 -7.93 -64.31
CA LEU A 31 49.63 -8.73 -64.21
C LEU A 31 49.69 -9.75 -63.04
N GLU A 32 50.84 -10.33 -62.79
CA GLU A 32 51.09 -11.24 -61.68
C GLU A 32 51.03 -10.52 -60.31
N SER A 33 51.64 -9.32 -60.25
CA SER A 33 51.58 -8.47 -59.08
C SER A 33 50.15 -8.01 -58.76
N VAL A 34 49.31 -7.72 -59.74
CA VAL A 34 47.91 -7.38 -59.61
C VAL A 34 47.10 -8.59 -59.08
N LYS A 35 47.38 -9.80 -59.56
CA LYS A 35 46.77 -11.03 -59.10
C LYS A 35 47.16 -11.35 -57.67
N GLU A 36 48.45 -11.25 -57.32
CA GLU A 36 48.93 -11.46 -55.95
C GLU A 36 48.31 -10.44 -54.93
N ASN A 37 48.20 -9.17 -55.32
CA ASN A 37 47.56 -8.14 -54.52
C ASN A 37 46.06 -8.39 -54.41
N GLY A 38 45.38 -8.90 -55.45
CA GLY A 38 44.01 -9.35 -55.42
C GLY A 38 43.80 -10.46 -54.34
N CYS A 39 44.63 -11.51 -54.41
CA CYS A 39 44.57 -12.59 -53.40
C CYS A 39 44.82 -12.09 -52.00
N ARG A 40 45.77 -11.17 -51.76
CA ARG A 40 46.03 -10.59 -50.44
C ARG A 40 44.84 -9.74 -49.93
N ILE A 41 44.14 -9.07 -50.81
CA ILE A 41 42.93 -8.30 -50.47
C ILE A 41 41.82 -9.27 -50.07
N ASP A 42 41.61 -10.32 -50.86
CA ASP A 42 40.58 -11.33 -50.55
C ASP A 42 40.85 -12.03 -49.21
N GLU A 43 42.09 -12.45 -48.93
CA GLU A 43 42.47 -13.05 -47.64
C GLU A 43 42.31 -12.09 -46.45
N ARG A 44 42.54 -10.78 -46.66
CA ARG A 44 42.34 -9.77 -45.63
C ARG A 44 40.86 -9.52 -45.38
N ASP A 45 40.05 -9.49 -46.42
CA ASP A 45 38.61 -9.34 -46.32
C ASP A 45 37.96 -10.55 -45.67
N GLU A 46 38.45 -11.76 -45.93
CA GLU A 46 38.00 -12.98 -45.27
C GLU A 46 38.35 -12.98 -43.78
N ARG A 47 39.57 -12.58 -43.40
CA ARG A 47 39.97 -12.41 -42.01
C ARG A 47 39.11 -11.37 -41.29
N PHE A 48 38.87 -10.23 -41.93
CA PHE A 48 38.04 -9.17 -41.37
C PHE A 48 36.61 -9.64 -41.15
N ARG A 49 36.00 -10.36 -42.10
CA ARG A 49 34.66 -10.95 -41.96
C ARG A 49 34.61 -11.95 -40.78
N LYS A 50 35.64 -12.79 -40.65
CA LYS A 50 35.73 -13.75 -39.56
C LYS A 50 35.85 -13.09 -38.20
N GLU A 51 36.72 -12.08 -38.10
CA GLU A 51 36.85 -11.28 -36.84
C GLU A 51 35.57 -10.51 -36.49
N GLN A 52 34.82 -10.03 -37.48
CA GLN A 52 33.52 -9.39 -37.30
C GLN A 52 32.49 -10.40 -36.77
N ALA A 53 32.40 -11.56 -37.42
CA ALA A 53 31.48 -12.62 -36.97
C ALA A 53 31.79 -13.12 -35.54
N GLU A 54 33.09 -13.28 -35.22
CA GLU A 54 33.50 -13.67 -33.86
C GLU A 54 33.13 -12.58 -32.82
N ARG A 55 33.28 -11.31 -33.16
CA ARG A 55 32.86 -10.19 -32.30
C ARG A 55 31.34 -10.13 -32.13
N GLU A 56 30.61 -10.29 -33.20
CA GLU A 56 29.14 -10.33 -33.15
C GLU A 56 28.64 -11.50 -32.31
N ALA A 57 29.22 -12.69 -32.48
CA ALA A 57 28.85 -13.86 -31.68
C ALA A 57 29.18 -13.69 -30.20
N LYS A 58 30.33 -13.10 -29.85
CA LYS A 58 30.65 -12.75 -28.44
C LYS A 58 29.66 -11.76 -27.89
N TRP A 59 29.29 -10.75 -28.62
CA TRP A 59 28.36 -9.73 -28.18
C TRP A 59 26.95 -10.28 -27.99
N GLU A 60 26.52 -11.17 -28.87
CA GLU A 60 25.24 -11.88 -28.73
C GLU A 60 25.23 -12.77 -27.48
N ALA A 61 26.30 -13.52 -27.27
CA ALA A 61 26.42 -14.38 -26.08
C ALA A 61 26.42 -13.58 -24.76
N GLU A 62 27.11 -12.45 -24.73
CA GLU A 62 27.12 -11.56 -23.57
C GLU A 62 25.73 -10.94 -23.30
N ARG A 63 25.05 -10.46 -24.35
CA ARG A 63 23.67 -9.95 -24.25
C ARG A 63 22.67 -11.03 -23.80
N GLU A 64 22.84 -12.26 -24.25
CA GLU A 64 21.98 -13.37 -23.83
C GLU A 64 22.20 -13.70 -22.36
N LYS A 65 23.45 -13.69 -21.89
CA LYS A 65 23.80 -13.84 -20.49
C LYS A 65 23.21 -12.73 -19.62
N ASP A 66 23.40 -11.49 -20.00
CA ASP A 66 22.86 -10.33 -19.27
C ASP A 66 21.32 -10.39 -19.20
N ARG A 67 20.67 -10.79 -20.29
CA ARG A 67 19.23 -10.98 -20.35
C ARG A 67 18.75 -12.10 -19.42
N ALA A 68 19.49 -13.19 -19.35
CA ALA A 68 19.19 -14.32 -18.46
C ALA A 68 19.36 -13.91 -16.99
N GLU A 69 20.46 -13.23 -16.64
CA GLU A 69 20.71 -12.70 -15.29
C GLU A 69 19.64 -11.70 -14.88
N PHE A 70 19.27 -10.75 -15.75
CA PHE A 70 18.19 -9.80 -15.48
C PHE A 70 16.84 -10.49 -15.26
N LYS A 71 16.52 -11.49 -16.07
CA LYS A 71 15.28 -12.27 -15.92
C LYS A 71 15.24 -13.01 -14.59
N GLU A 72 16.36 -13.57 -14.15
CA GLU A 72 16.44 -14.24 -12.87
C GLU A 72 16.33 -13.26 -11.69
N GLN A 73 16.98 -12.10 -11.76
CA GLN A 73 16.84 -11.04 -10.75
C GLN A 73 15.39 -10.55 -10.64
N MET A 74 14.71 -10.38 -11.77
CA MET A 74 13.28 -10.00 -11.79
C MET A 74 12.39 -11.08 -11.18
N ARG A 75 12.70 -12.36 -11.43
CA ARG A 75 11.99 -13.49 -10.83
C ARG A 75 12.17 -13.52 -9.30
N GLU A 76 13.40 -13.35 -8.84
CA GLU A 76 13.68 -13.28 -7.40
C GLU A 76 13.02 -12.07 -6.72
N ALA A 77 13.09 -10.90 -7.36
CA ALA A 77 12.41 -9.70 -6.85
C ALA A 77 10.90 -9.90 -6.78
N GLY A 78 10.28 -10.50 -7.79
CA GLY A 78 8.87 -10.87 -7.79
C GLY A 78 8.52 -11.80 -6.63
N ALA A 79 9.29 -12.87 -6.43
CA ALA A 79 9.07 -13.80 -5.33
C ALA A 79 9.21 -13.16 -3.94
N ARG A 80 10.14 -12.20 -3.78
CA ARG A 80 10.27 -11.41 -2.53
C ARG A 80 9.06 -10.52 -2.29
N LEU A 81 8.55 -9.85 -3.34
CA LEU A 81 7.35 -9.00 -3.26
C LEU A 81 6.12 -9.83 -2.90
N ASP A 82 5.93 -10.99 -3.52
CA ASP A 82 4.82 -11.89 -3.21
C ASP A 82 4.86 -12.35 -1.75
N LYS A 83 6.06 -12.67 -1.24
CA LYS A 83 6.23 -13.05 0.16
C LYS A 83 5.90 -11.89 1.10
N ILE A 84 6.41 -10.69 0.83
CA ILE A 84 6.10 -9.49 1.64
C ILE A 84 4.59 -9.22 1.63
N SER A 85 3.94 -9.32 0.49
CA SER A 85 2.49 -9.15 0.35
C SER A 85 1.72 -10.19 1.17
N ALA A 86 2.12 -11.47 1.11
CA ALA A 86 1.49 -12.53 1.89
C ALA A 86 1.67 -12.32 3.40
N ASP A 87 2.88 -11.98 3.85
CA ASP A 87 3.20 -11.72 5.26
C ASP A 87 2.43 -10.49 5.77
N THR A 88 2.33 -9.42 4.96
CA THR A 88 1.55 -8.22 5.27
C THR A 88 0.07 -8.53 5.40
N ASN A 89 -0.50 -9.26 4.45
CA ASN A 89 -1.92 -9.65 4.49
C ASN A 89 -2.23 -10.55 5.71
N LYS A 90 -1.31 -11.44 6.07
CA LYS A 90 -1.43 -12.25 7.28
C LYS A 90 -1.41 -11.36 8.52
N ALA A 91 -0.46 -10.45 8.64
CA ALA A 91 -0.37 -9.52 9.77
C ALA A 91 -1.63 -8.65 9.91
N ILE A 92 -2.19 -8.15 8.80
CA ILE A 92 -3.45 -7.39 8.78
C ILE A 92 -4.60 -8.27 9.28
N LYS A 93 -4.69 -9.52 8.84
CA LYS A 93 -5.72 -10.46 9.28
C LYS A 93 -5.60 -10.78 10.76
N ASP A 94 -4.38 -11.03 11.24
CA ASP A 94 -4.12 -11.31 12.65
C ASP A 94 -4.46 -10.09 13.52
N MET A 95 -4.07 -8.88 13.10
CA MET A 95 -4.43 -7.63 13.77
C MET A 95 -5.95 -7.40 13.80
N LYS A 96 -6.64 -7.66 12.68
CA LYS A 96 -8.11 -7.59 12.64
C LYS A 96 -8.77 -8.56 13.61
N ASN A 97 -8.27 -9.78 13.70
CA ASN A 97 -8.78 -10.78 14.64
C ASN A 97 -8.57 -10.36 16.09
N VAL A 98 -7.38 -9.84 16.42
CA VAL A 98 -7.08 -9.31 17.77
C VAL A 98 -8.01 -8.15 18.09
N PHE A 99 -8.16 -7.20 17.16
CA PHE A 99 -9.06 -6.05 17.32
C PHE A 99 -10.51 -6.50 17.54
N THR A 100 -11.03 -7.39 16.68
CA THR A 100 -12.41 -7.89 16.81
C THR A 100 -12.64 -8.62 18.15
N THR A 101 -11.65 -9.38 18.61
CA THR A 101 -11.73 -10.08 19.89
C THR A 101 -11.71 -9.10 21.06
N GLN A 102 -10.83 -8.10 21.04
CA GLN A 102 -10.76 -7.06 22.08
C GLN A 102 -12.00 -6.18 22.07
N TRP A 103 -12.51 -5.82 20.89
CA TRP A 103 -13.75 -5.08 20.72
C TRP A 103 -14.93 -5.85 21.33
N GLY A 104 -15.13 -7.12 20.96
CA GLY A 104 -16.19 -7.95 21.50
C GLY A 104 -16.12 -8.06 23.02
N ARG A 105 -14.91 -8.22 23.59
CA ARG A 105 -14.72 -8.23 25.05
C ARG A 105 -15.08 -6.90 25.71
N LEU A 106 -14.74 -5.78 25.07
CA LEU A 106 -15.05 -4.45 25.59
C LEU A 106 -16.57 -4.22 25.64
N VAL A 107 -17.25 -4.52 24.53
CA VAL A 107 -18.71 -4.41 24.41
C VAL A 107 -19.41 -5.36 25.36
N GLU A 108 -18.99 -6.62 25.44
CA GLU A 108 -19.51 -7.61 26.37
C GLU A 108 -19.32 -7.16 27.84
N ALA A 109 -18.15 -6.58 28.16
CA ALA A 109 -17.87 -6.08 29.49
C ALA A 109 -18.73 -4.86 29.84
N LEU A 110 -19.09 -4.00 28.89
CA LEU A 110 -20.01 -2.86 29.10
C LEU A 110 -21.42 -3.31 29.45
N SER A 111 -21.89 -4.41 28.89
CA SER A 111 -23.21 -4.96 29.14
C SER A 111 -23.31 -5.78 30.46
N ARG A 112 -22.20 -6.03 31.14
CA ARG A 112 -22.18 -6.80 32.40
C ARG A 112 -22.77 -6.04 33.57
N PRO A 113 -23.41 -6.73 34.50
CA PRO A 113 -24.01 -6.09 35.68
C PRO A 113 -23.04 -5.24 36.51
N ALA A 114 -21.76 -5.61 36.57
CA ALA A 114 -20.73 -4.86 37.27
C ALA A 114 -20.44 -3.49 36.64
N ALA A 115 -20.37 -3.42 35.30
CA ALA A 115 -20.20 -2.16 34.57
C ALA A 115 -21.47 -1.30 34.65
N LEU A 116 -22.65 -1.89 34.50
CA LEU A 116 -23.93 -1.19 34.64
C LEU A 116 -24.12 -0.62 36.06
N ALA A 117 -23.61 -1.30 37.06
CA ALA A 117 -23.62 -0.82 38.45
C ALA A 117 -22.78 0.47 38.63
N LEU A 118 -21.78 0.73 37.80
CA LEU A 118 -21.04 1.99 37.82
C LEU A 118 -21.93 3.15 37.40
N PHE A 119 -22.70 2.98 36.31
CA PHE A 119 -23.65 3.99 35.84
C PHE A 119 -24.80 4.19 36.85
N LYS A 120 -25.26 3.13 37.49
CA LYS A 120 -26.29 3.21 38.54
C LYS A 120 -25.88 4.09 39.71
N LYS A 121 -24.60 4.05 40.12
CA LYS A 121 -24.11 4.94 41.18
C LYS A 121 -24.18 6.42 40.80
N GLU A 122 -24.15 6.71 39.50
CA GLU A 122 -24.30 8.04 38.92
C GLU A 122 -25.76 8.40 38.60
N GLY A 123 -26.71 7.59 39.06
CA GLY A 123 -28.15 7.84 38.86
C GLY A 123 -28.66 7.47 37.48
N ILE A 124 -27.92 6.66 36.74
CA ILE A 124 -28.30 6.18 35.40
C ILE A 124 -28.67 4.71 35.49
N GLU A 125 -29.96 4.42 35.45
CA GLU A 125 -30.48 3.05 35.42
C GLU A 125 -30.48 2.58 33.96
N ILE A 126 -29.66 1.56 33.62
CA ILE A 126 -29.58 1.01 32.26
C ILE A 126 -30.54 -0.18 32.19
N ASP A 127 -31.52 -0.12 31.29
CA ASP A 127 -32.46 -1.21 31.00
C ASP A 127 -32.29 -1.81 29.61
N ARG A 128 -31.63 -1.08 28.70
CA ARG A 128 -31.39 -1.51 27.31
C ARG A 128 -29.99 -1.15 26.88
N VAL A 129 -29.41 -2.07 26.12
CA VAL A 129 -28.11 -1.88 25.46
C VAL A 129 -28.31 -2.07 23.96
N PHE A 130 -27.86 -1.12 23.17
CA PHE A 130 -27.83 -1.19 21.72
C PHE A 130 -26.37 -1.12 21.28
N GLU A 131 -26.01 -1.96 20.33
CA GLU A 131 -24.66 -2.07 19.78
C GLU A 131 -24.70 -1.85 18.28
N ASP A 132 -23.65 -1.24 17.73
CA ASP A 132 -23.43 -1.11 16.28
C ASP A 132 -24.61 -0.47 15.55
N VAL A 133 -25.05 0.70 16.06
CA VAL A 133 -26.23 1.40 15.54
C VAL A 133 -25.83 2.34 14.42
N HIS A 134 -26.30 2.03 13.21
CA HIS A 134 -25.99 2.82 12.04
C HIS A 134 -27.19 3.67 11.57
N LYS A 135 -26.92 4.91 11.23
CA LYS A 135 -27.85 5.76 10.49
C LYS A 135 -27.40 5.96 9.06
N ILE A 136 -28.19 5.46 8.12
CA ILE A 136 -27.94 5.57 6.69
C ILE A 136 -28.93 6.56 6.08
N LYS A 137 -28.43 7.54 5.32
CA LYS A 137 -29.27 8.44 4.51
C LYS A 137 -29.93 7.68 3.36
N LYS A 138 -31.00 8.28 2.78
CA LYS A 138 -31.69 7.73 1.60
C LYS A 138 -30.79 7.55 0.37
N ASP A 139 -29.68 8.29 0.31
CA ASP A 139 -28.66 8.19 -0.74
C ASP A 139 -27.59 7.11 -0.47
N GLY A 140 -27.72 6.36 0.62
CA GLY A 140 -26.80 5.30 1.02
C GLY A 140 -25.57 5.77 1.77
N GLN A 141 -25.44 7.08 2.06
CA GLN A 141 -24.33 7.59 2.88
C GLN A 141 -24.56 7.29 4.37
N ASN A 142 -23.53 6.79 5.05
CA ASN A 142 -23.53 6.67 6.51
C ASN A 142 -23.44 8.07 7.13
N VAL A 143 -24.36 8.39 8.03
CA VAL A 143 -24.42 9.72 8.66
C VAL A 143 -23.60 9.71 9.94
N MET A 144 -23.80 8.68 10.75
CA MET A 144 -23.17 8.48 12.03
C MET A 144 -23.31 7.03 12.45
N GLU A 145 -22.29 6.52 13.08
CA GLU A 145 -22.23 5.21 13.72
C GLU A 145 -22.15 5.42 15.23
N ILE A 146 -22.90 4.62 15.98
CA ILE A 146 -22.85 4.57 17.44
C ILE A 146 -22.39 3.17 17.82
N ASP A 147 -21.25 3.08 18.48
CA ASP A 147 -20.68 1.80 18.90
C ASP A 147 -21.57 1.12 19.94
N VAL A 148 -21.90 1.85 20.99
CA VAL A 148 -22.79 1.37 22.07
C VAL A 148 -23.67 2.50 22.55
N ALA A 149 -24.97 2.22 22.72
CA ALA A 149 -25.91 3.09 23.41
C ALA A 149 -26.51 2.36 24.60
N LEU A 150 -26.31 2.92 25.80
CA LEU A 150 -26.82 2.42 27.06
C LEU A 150 -28.01 3.29 27.46
N CYS A 151 -29.20 2.72 27.53
CA CYS A 151 -30.43 3.50 27.66
C CYS A 151 -31.23 3.08 28.87
N ASP A 152 -31.94 4.07 29.45
CA ASP A 152 -33.15 3.86 30.25
C ASP A 152 -34.34 4.62 29.62
N THR A 153 -35.40 4.87 30.38
CA THR A 153 -36.57 5.62 29.93
C THR A 153 -36.27 7.10 29.68
N SER A 154 -35.35 7.71 30.42
CA SER A 154 -35.08 9.16 30.45
C SER A 154 -33.69 9.54 29.97
N THR A 155 -32.75 8.63 30.00
CA THR A 155 -31.33 8.90 29.71
C THR A 155 -30.80 7.95 28.64
N VAL A 156 -29.87 8.43 27.83
CA VAL A 156 -29.05 7.62 26.96
C VAL A 156 -27.59 8.01 27.16
N VAL A 157 -26.73 7.03 27.36
CA VAL A 157 -25.29 7.21 27.36
C VAL A 157 -24.74 6.64 26.04
N ILE A 158 -24.22 7.50 25.19
CA ILE A 158 -23.53 7.08 23.99
C ILE A 158 -22.08 6.82 24.36
N VAL A 159 -21.62 5.61 24.06
CA VAL A 159 -20.27 5.16 24.37
C VAL A 159 -19.51 4.97 23.06
N GLU A 160 -18.49 5.76 22.85
CA GLU A 160 -17.50 5.58 21.77
C GLU A 160 -16.45 4.59 22.27
N VAL A 161 -16.18 3.57 21.47
CA VAL A 161 -15.24 2.49 21.82
C VAL A 161 -13.97 2.59 20.99
N LYS A 162 -12.82 2.61 21.63
CA LYS A 162 -11.50 2.72 20.99
C LYS A 162 -10.52 1.70 21.55
N SER A 163 -9.65 1.16 20.69
CA SER A 163 -8.49 0.41 21.17
C SER A 163 -7.45 1.33 21.83
N HIS A 164 -7.29 2.52 21.26
CA HIS A 164 -6.45 3.60 21.77
C HIS A 164 -7.17 4.92 21.51
N CYS A 165 -7.33 5.75 22.53
CA CYS A 165 -8.05 7.03 22.45
C CYS A 165 -7.13 8.21 22.71
N ASP A 166 -7.19 9.21 21.81
CA ASP A 166 -6.48 10.49 21.99
C ASP A 166 -7.48 11.68 22.07
N SER A 167 -6.96 12.89 22.29
CA SER A 167 -7.78 14.11 22.40
C SER A 167 -8.50 14.48 21.09
N ARG A 168 -8.00 14.05 19.93
CA ARG A 168 -8.65 14.29 18.64
C ARG A 168 -9.88 13.42 18.48
N ASP A 169 -9.79 12.15 18.92
CA ASP A 169 -10.92 11.22 18.95
C ASP A 169 -12.05 11.78 19.82
N ILE A 170 -11.72 12.30 21.01
CA ILE A 170 -12.68 12.91 21.94
C ILE A 170 -13.36 14.12 21.29
N ASN A 171 -12.61 15.02 20.66
CA ASN A 171 -13.18 16.20 19.98
C ASN A 171 -14.07 15.80 18.81
N HIS A 172 -13.65 14.83 18.02
CA HIS A 172 -14.44 14.32 16.90
C HIS A 172 -15.75 13.73 17.38
N PHE A 173 -15.71 12.88 18.41
CA PHE A 173 -16.87 12.30 19.02
C PHE A 173 -17.84 13.36 19.55
N LEU A 174 -17.34 14.35 20.30
CA LEU A 174 -18.17 15.44 20.83
C LEU A 174 -18.84 16.26 19.71
N SER A 175 -18.14 16.52 18.62
CA SER A 175 -18.72 17.23 17.47
C SER A 175 -19.86 16.45 16.80
N GLN A 176 -19.77 15.13 16.78
CA GLN A 176 -20.83 14.26 16.28
C GLN A 176 -22.07 14.28 17.20
N MET A 177 -21.83 14.33 18.52
CA MET A 177 -22.92 14.33 19.50
C MET A 177 -23.82 15.56 19.44
N GLU A 178 -23.33 16.71 18.98
CA GLU A 178 -24.12 17.92 18.77
C GLU A 178 -25.30 17.70 17.80
N HIS A 179 -25.16 16.74 16.88
CA HIS A 179 -26.19 16.39 15.90
C HIS A 179 -26.86 15.04 16.16
N CYS A 180 -26.50 14.35 17.25
CA CYS A 180 -26.95 12.99 17.51
C CYS A 180 -28.49 12.90 17.55
N LYS A 181 -29.18 13.80 18.26
CA LYS A 181 -30.64 13.80 18.37
C LYS A 181 -31.38 14.10 17.07
N GLU A 182 -30.74 14.84 16.15
CA GLU A 182 -31.27 15.06 14.79
C GLU A 182 -31.23 13.77 13.97
N TRP A 183 -30.17 13.00 14.14
CA TRP A 183 -29.96 11.76 13.40
C TRP A 183 -30.67 10.57 14.00
N TYR A 184 -30.84 10.57 15.35
CA TYR A 184 -31.53 9.52 16.10
C TYR A 184 -32.71 10.10 16.89
N PRO A 185 -33.89 10.25 16.25
CA PRO A 185 -35.07 10.81 16.92
C PRO A 185 -35.54 10.04 18.16
N ASP A 186 -35.22 8.75 18.24
CA ASP A 186 -35.52 7.91 19.42
C ASP A 186 -34.78 8.36 20.67
N PHE A 187 -33.80 9.24 20.56
CA PHE A 187 -33.06 9.84 21.66
C PHE A 187 -33.49 11.30 21.93
N ALA A 188 -34.40 11.86 21.15
CA ALA A 188 -34.76 13.28 21.22
C ALA A 188 -35.26 13.70 22.60
N ASP A 189 -36.08 12.87 23.24
CA ASP A 189 -36.70 13.15 24.54
C ASP A 189 -35.85 12.69 25.73
N LYS A 190 -34.64 12.14 25.45
CA LYS A 190 -33.76 11.61 26.49
C LYS A 190 -32.64 12.61 26.80
N GLU A 191 -32.19 12.59 28.06
CA GLU A 191 -30.92 13.22 28.41
C GLU A 191 -29.77 12.41 27.83
N LEU A 192 -29.06 13.02 26.85
CA LEU A 192 -27.94 12.37 26.18
C LEU A 192 -26.66 12.70 26.91
N ARG A 193 -25.98 11.69 27.42
CA ARG A 193 -24.65 11.73 28.01
C ARG A 193 -23.63 11.00 27.14
N VAL A 194 -22.36 11.26 27.37
CA VAL A 194 -21.28 10.77 26.52
C VAL A 194 -20.19 10.08 27.33
N ALA A 195 -19.75 8.95 26.86
CA ALA A 195 -18.66 8.19 27.44
C ALA A 195 -17.68 7.72 26.35
N VAL A 196 -16.42 7.58 26.71
CA VAL A 196 -15.42 6.92 25.90
C VAL A 196 -14.91 5.70 26.65
N ALA A 197 -14.97 4.54 26.02
CA ALA A 197 -14.42 3.29 26.51
C ALA A 197 -13.19 2.90 25.71
N ALA A 198 -12.04 2.76 26.36
CA ALA A 198 -10.83 2.38 25.65
C ALA A 198 -9.95 1.40 26.42
N ILE A 199 -9.16 0.62 25.69
CA ILE A 199 -8.16 -0.28 26.24
C ILE A 199 -6.96 0.53 26.75
N SER A 200 -6.61 1.60 26.02
CA SER A 200 -5.52 2.51 26.39
C SER A 200 -5.84 3.95 25.97
N TYR A 201 -5.24 4.89 26.68
CA TYR A 201 -5.37 6.32 26.40
C TYR A 201 -4.00 6.94 26.15
N ALA A 202 -3.96 7.92 25.26
CA ALA A 202 -2.77 8.76 25.09
C ALA A 202 -2.51 9.58 26.36
N PRO A 203 -1.26 9.97 26.66
CA PRO A 203 -0.95 10.80 27.83
C PRO A 203 -1.81 12.07 27.88
N GLY A 204 -2.51 12.28 28.98
CA GLY A 204 -3.38 13.43 29.19
C GLY A 204 -4.77 13.34 28.53
N ALA A 205 -5.08 12.28 27.78
CA ALA A 205 -6.38 12.14 27.11
C ALA A 205 -7.51 11.83 28.10
N GLU A 206 -7.26 11.06 29.15
CA GLU A 206 -8.24 10.77 30.19
C GLU A 206 -8.68 12.06 30.91
N GLU A 207 -7.72 12.88 31.35
CA GLU A 207 -8.00 14.16 32.02
C GLU A 207 -8.66 15.16 31.05
N TYR A 208 -8.28 15.12 29.79
CA TYR A 208 -8.92 15.94 28.77
C TYR A 208 -10.39 15.58 28.60
N ALA A 209 -10.70 14.29 28.44
CA ALA A 209 -12.07 13.80 28.31
C ALA A 209 -12.95 14.24 29.50
N GLN A 210 -12.44 14.06 30.73
CA GLN A 210 -13.15 14.48 31.97
C GLN A 210 -13.41 15.98 31.97
N LYS A 211 -12.44 16.82 31.62
CA LYS A 211 -12.60 18.28 31.49
C LYS A 211 -13.64 18.68 30.43
N GLN A 212 -13.85 17.85 29.41
CA GLN A 212 -14.88 18.04 28.41
C GLN A 212 -16.24 17.49 28.82
N GLY A 213 -16.36 16.94 30.02
CA GLY A 213 -17.62 16.39 30.53
C GLY A 213 -17.93 14.97 30.05
N VAL A 214 -16.92 14.25 29.56
CA VAL A 214 -17.03 12.87 29.05
C VAL A 214 -16.68 11.87 30.14
N TYR A 215 -17.53 10.87 30.34
CA TYR A 215 -17.20 9.72 31.18
C TYR A 215 -16.09 8.90 30.55
N VAL A 216 -15.11 8.51 31.36
CA VAL A 216 -13.97 7.71 30.86
C VAL A 216 -14.07 6.31 31.45
N LEU A 217 -14.21 5.33 30.59
CA LEU A 217 -14.19 3.91 30.96
C LEU A 217 -12.89 3.28 30.45
N LYS A 218 -12.13 2.73 31.38
CA LYS A 218 -10.88 2.05 31.09
C LYS A 218 -10.99 0.58 31.44
N LEU A 219 -10.70 -0.28 30.50
CA LEU A 219 -10.67 -1.71 30.74
C LEU A 219 -9.43 -2.06 31.57
N THR A 220 -9.67 -2.64 32.77
CA THR A 220 -8.62 -3.09 33.67
C THR A 220 -8.77 -4.59 33.91
N GLY A 221 -7.77 -5.37 33.49
CA GLY A 221 -7.86 -6.83 33.52
C GLY A 221 -8.74 -7.43 32.44
N GLU A 222 -9.23 -8.64 32.64
CA GLU A 222 -9.94 -9.36 31.56
C GLU A 222 -11.36 -8.86 31.32
N ASP A 223 -12.06 -8.36 32.35
CA ASP A 223 -13.51 -8.05 32.28
C ASP A 223 -13.96 -6.92 33.22
N THR A 224 -13.06 -6.07 33.71
CA THR A 224 -13.35 -5.06 34.71
C THR A 224 -13.10 -3.67 34.18
N PHE A 225 -14.08 -2.78 34.30
CA PHE A 225 -13.90 -1.36 34.04
C PHE A 225 -13.60 -0.57 35.30
N THR A 226 -12.73 0.42 35.16
CA THR A 226 -12.73 1.59 36.02
C THR A 226 -13.44 2.71 35.29
N MET A 227 -14.28 3.46 35.97
CA MET A 227 -14.96 4.62 35.43
C MET A 227 -14.48 5.88 36.18
N SER A 228 -14.04 6.85 35.39
CA SER A 228 -13.76 8.20 35.86
C SER A 228 -14.93 9.10 35.48
N VAL A 229 -15.54 9.71 36.47
CA VAL A 229 -16.71 10.58 36.32
C VAL A 229 -16.24 12.02 36.17
N PRO A 230 -16.70 12.76 35.15
CA PRO A 230 -16.35 14.17 35.02
C PRO A 230 -17.04 15.01 36.11
N GLU A 231 -16.38 16.07 36.57
CA GLU A 231 -16.97 16.98 37.56
C GLU A 231 -18.27 17.62 37.06
N ASN A 232 -18.33 17.93 35.77
CA ASN A 232 -19.50 18.51 35.09
C ASN A 232 -19.83 17.66 33.86
N PRO A 233 -20.64 16.61 34.00
CA PRO A 233 -21.03 15.77 32.87
C PRO A 233 -21.70 16.60 31.77
N LYS A 234 -21.20 16.47 30.53
CA LYS A 234 -21.80 17.14 29.40
C LYS A 234 -23.07 16.41 28.97
N THR A 235 -24.13 17.21 28.77
CA THR A 235 -25.42 16.73 28.22
C THR A 235 -25.76 17.43 26.95
N PHE A 236 -26.49 16.74 26.06
CA PHE A 236 -26.92 17.24 24.75
C PHE A 236 -28.45 17.15 24.62
#